data_f5ed186de3af70e42adfb24f76c58f87
#
_entry.id   f5ed186de3af70e42adfb24f76c58f87
#
_cell.length_a   1.000
_cell.length_b   1.000
_cell.length_c   1.000
_cell.angle_alpha   90.00
_cell.angle_beta   90.00
_cell.angle_gamma   90.00
#
_symmetry.space_group_name_H-M   'P 1'
#
loop_
_entity.id
_entity.type
_entity.pdbx_description
1 polymer ?
#
loop_
_entity_poly.entity_id
_entity_poly.type
_entity_poly.pdbx_seq_one_letter_code
_entity_poly.pdbx_strand_id
1 'polypeptide(L)'
;MKFKTLMLMGLASIAVTACSSAPKIPQLDLGVLQEVQNLEVVPATTNNKAKLTKFLDKCVIEFTGDIGENRVVEQWSFKGMGLMNAGSATFQRDGTSKAEKFNLHDANVQKNFVTVRDHFAKEALDQCN
;
A
#
# COMPACT_ATOMS: atom_id res chain seq x y z
N MET A 1 12.80 25.19 -41.73
CA MET A 1 12.79 24.85 -41.23
C MET A 1 12.61 24.46 -40.29
N LYS A 2 12.53 24.65 -40.20
CA LYS A 2 12.28 24.28 -39.33
C LYS A 2 11.91 23.38 -38.64
N PHE A 3 11.87 23.25 -38.78
CA PHE A 3 11.50 22.38 -38.10
C PHE A 3 11.68 21.63 -37.40
N LYS A 4 11.92 21.67 -38.08
CA LYS A 4 12.15 20.94 -37.51
C LYS A 4 12.29 20.55 -36.55
N THR A 5 12.44 20.76 -36.69
CA THR A 5 12.71 20.31 -35.76
C THR A 5 12.45 19.88 -34.74
N LEU A 6 12.18 20.20 -34.97
CA LEU A 6 11.87 19.69 -33.99
C LEU A 6 11.67 18.82 -33.32
N MET A 7 11.61 18.93 -33.80
CA MET A 7 11.36 18.10 -33.18
C MET A 7 11.58 17.34 -32.45
N LEU A 8 11.83 17.47 -32.58
CA LEU A 8 12.14 16.75 -31.88
C LEU A 8 12.08 16.35 -30.91
N MET A 9 11.90 16.80 -30.91
CA MET A 9 11.82 16.41 -30.00
C MET A 9 11.55 15.67 -29.30
N GLY A 10 11.38 15.71 -29.56
CA GLY A 10 11.11 14.99 -28.96
C GLY A 10 11.03 14.31 -28.37
N LEU A 11 11.10 14.10 -28.61
CA LEU A 11 11.13 13.29 -27.99
C LEU A 11 11.39 12.78 -27.18
N ALA A 12 11.54 13.01 -27.32
CA ALA A 12 11.96 12.45 -26.63
C ALA A 12 11.85 12.12 -25.78
N SER A 13 11.55 12.20 -25.79
CA SER A 13 11.54 11.72 -24.96
C SER A 13 11.21 11.09 -24.36
N ILE A 14 10.90 11.00 -24.66
CA ILE A 14 10.69 10.24 -24.11
C ILE A 14 10.85 9.46 -23.57
N ALA A 15 10.96 9.46 -23.91
CA ALA A 15 11.28 8.60 -23.42
C ALA A 15 11.49 8.25 -22.57
N VAL A 16 11.34 8.43 -22.59
CA VAL A 16 11.62 8.03 -21.74
C VAL A 16 11.55 7.54 -20.94
N THR A 17 11.22 7.58 -21.10
CA THR A 17 11.22 7.06 -20.45
C THR A 17 11.23 6.28 -19.92
N ALA A 18 11.04 6.20 -20.21
CA ALA A 18 11.08 5.42 -19.86
C ALA A 18 11.38 4.85 -19.30
N CYS A 19 11.46 4.82 -19.28
CA CYS A 19 11.78 4.30 -18.73
C CYS A 19 12.05 3.83 -18.02
N SER A 20 12.00 3.81 -17.92
CA SER A 20 12.29 3.40 -17.32
C SER A 20 12.41 2.79 -16.60
N SER A 21 12.25 2.49 -16.53
CA SER A 21 12.35 2.03 -15.86
C SER A 21 12.38 1.07 -15.25
N ALA A 22 12.23 0.81 -14.79
CA ALA A 22 12.30 0.05 -14.01
C ALA A 22 11.75 -1.02 -13.79
N PRO A 23 11.76 -1.77 -13.76
CA PRO A 23 11.15 -2.74 -13.77
C PRO A 23 11.06 -3.54 -12.82
N LYS A 24 10.44 -3.93 -12.44
CA LYS A 24 10.28 -4.59 -11.60
C LYS A 24 9.41 -5.33 -11.46
N ILE A 25 8.87 -5.72 -11.09
CA ILE A 25 8.22 -6.41 -10.73
C ILE A 25 7.34 -7.02 -10.94
N PRO A 26 7.06 -7.86 -10.96
CA PRO A 26 6.18 -8.69 -11.39
C PRO A 26 4.92 -8.77 -10.70
N GLN A 27 4.61 -8.11 -9.77
CA GLN A 27 3.26 -8.05 -9.31
C GLN A 27 2.47 -7.16 -10.21
N LEU A 28 1.35 -7.63 -10.70
CA LEU A 28 0.47 -6.79 -11.48
C LEU A 28 -0.37 -5.96 -10.52
N ASP A 29 0.02 -4.72 -10.39
CA ASP A 29 -0.73 -3.73 -9.63
C ASP A 29 -1.82 -3.19 -10.54
N LEU A 30 -3.06 -3.57 -10.27
CA LEU A 30 -4.20 -3.12 -11.05
C LEU A 30 -4.71 -1.76 -10.61
N GLY A 31 -4.10 -1.19 -9.58
CA GLY A 31 -4.35 0.18 -9.20
C GLY A 31 -4.86 0.33 -7.78
N VAL A 32 -4.73 1.55 -7.30
CA VAL A 32 -5.22 1.94 -5.99
C VAL A 32 -6.73 2.10 -6.06
N LEU A 33 -7.46 1.39 -5.22
CA LEU A 33 -8.91 1.45 -5.18
C LEU A 33 -9.40 2.58 -4.29
N GLN A 34 -8.72 2.80 -3.17
CA GLN A 34 -9.13 3.83 -2.22
C GLN A 34 -8.00 4.13 -1.26
N GLU A 35 -7.95 5.36 -0.79
CA GLU A 35 -7.04 5.79 0.27
C GLU A 35 -7.86 6.50 1.33
N VAL A 36 -7.64 6.15 2.60
CA VAL A 36 -8.33 6.77 3.72
C VAL A 36 -7.30 7.29 4.71
N GLN A 37 -7.68 8.31 5.47
CA GLN A 37 -6.80 8.96 6.41
C GLN A 37 -7.50 9.11 7.75
N ASN A 38 -6.70 9.29 8.80
CA ASN A 38 -7.20 9.53 10.15
C ASN A 38 -8.09 8.39 10.64
N LEU A 39 -7.60 7.16 10.46
CA LEU A 39 -8.30 5.97 10.92
C LEU A 39 -8.23 5.88 12.43
N GLU A 40 -9.31 5.38 13.03
CA GLU A 40 -9.32 5.03 14.45
C GLU A 40 -8.91 3.57 14.57
N VAL A 41 -7.73 3.34 15.07
CA VAL A 41 -7.16 2.01 15.21
C VAL A 41 -6.56 1.84 16.60
N VAL A 42 -6.27 0.60 16.96
CA VAL A 42 -5.64 0.25 18.24
C VAL A 42 -4.34 -0.49 17.93
N PRO A 43 -3.23 -0.04 18.46
CA PRO A 43 -3.04 1.17 19.28
C PRO A 43 -3.21 2.44 18.46
N ALA A 44 -3.51 3.53 19.15
CA ALA A 44 -3.75 4.80 18.47
C ALA A 44 -2.47 5.30 17.79
N THR A 45 -2.64 5.81 16.58
CA THR A 45 -1.53 6.38 15.81
C THR A 45 -1.92 7.77 15.34
N THR A 46 -0.92 8.59 15.05
CA THR A 46 -1.15 9.92 14.47
C THR A 46 -0.67 9.91 13.02
N ASN A 47 -1.17 10.87 12.23
CA ASN A 47 -0.80 11.01 10.82
C ASN A 47 -0.95 9.70 10.07
N ASN A 48 -2.01 8.96 10.36
CA ASN A 48 -2.17 7.66 9.77
C ASN A 48 -2.98 7.72 8.48
N LYS A 49 -2.71 6.75 7.61
CA LYS A 49 -3.49 6.54 6.40
C LYS A 49 -3.39 5.09 5.99
N ALA A 50 -4.35 4.66 5.21
CA ALA A 50 -4.34 3.32 4.66
C ALA A 50 -4.71 3.39 3.18
N LYS A 51 -4.02 2.60 2.39
CA LYS A 51 -4.21 2.55 0.96
C LYS A 51 -4.58 1.13 0.56
N LEU A 52 -5.71 0.99 -0.14
CA LEU A 52 -6.18 -0.29 -0.65
C LEU A 52 -5.79 -0.39 -2.11
N THR A 53 -4.98 -1.37 -2.45
CA THR A 53 -4.50 -1.59 -3.81
C THR A 53 -4.95 -2.97 -4.29
N LYS A 54 -5.42 -3.03 -5.52
CA LYS A 54 -5.80 -4.29 -6.14
C LYS A 54 -4.66 -4.84 -6.97
N PHE A 55 -4.34 -6.10 -6.74
CA PHE A 55 -3.43 -6.87 -7.57
C PHE A 55 -4.22 -7.94 -8.31
N LEU A 56 -3.54 -8.70 -9.14
CA LEU A 56 -4.24 -9.68 -9.97
C LEU A 56 -5.01 -10.72 -9.16
N ASP A 57 -4.43 -11.18 -8.08
CA ASP A 57 -4.97 -12.31 -7.30
C ASP A 57 -5.29 -11.96 -5.86
N LYS A 58 -5.20 -10.70 -5.48
CA LYS A 58 -5.39 -10.29 -4.09
C LYS A 58 -5.54 -8.79 -4.02
N CYS A 59 -5.91 -8.31 -2.85
CA CYS A 59 -5.79 -6.90 -2.49
C CYS A 59 -4.80 -6.76 -1.35
N VAL A 60 -4.21 -5.57 -1.24
CA VAL A 60 -3.28 -5.24 -0.17
C VAL A 60 -3.71 -3.91 0.44
N ILE A 61 -3.81 -3.90 1.76
CA ILE A 61 -3.95 -2.66 2.51
C ILE A 61 -2.58 -2.34 3.09
N GLU A 62 -2.07 -1.17 2.76
CA GLU A 62 -0.86 -0.65 3.38
C GLU A 62 -1.26 0.46 4.33
N PHE A 63 -1.01 0.25 5.61
CA PHE A 63 -1.31 1.21 6.66
C PHE A 63 -0.03 1.83 7.14
N THR A 64 -0.01 3.15 7.29
CA THR A 64 1.13 3.86 7.87
C THR A 64 0.63 4.79 8.95
N GLY A 65 1.41 4.94 10.01
CA GLY A 65 1.07 5.84 11.09
C GLY A 65 2.26 6.06 12.00
N ASP A 66 2.12 7.03 12.90
CA ASP A 66 3.17 7.36 13.84
C ASP A 66 2.71 7.00 15.25
N ILE A 67 3.60 6.36 16.01
CA ILE A 67 3.42 6.10 17.42
C ILE A 67 4.59 6.76 18.13
N GLY A 68 4.34 7.90 18.79
CA GLY A 68 5.42 8.69 19.35
C GLY A 68 6.37 9.15 18.24
N GLU A 69 7.61 8.77 18.35
CA GLU A 69 8.62 9.13 17.35
C GLU A 69 8.90 8.01 16.36
N ASN A 70 8.15 6.93 16.44
CA ASN A 70 8.33 5.78 15.58
C ASN A 70 7.29 5.80 14.47
N ARG A 71 7.69 5.34 13.29
CA ARG A 71 6.77 5.16 12.17
C ARG A 71 6.48 3.70 11.98
N VAL A 72 5.20 3.37 11.90
CA VAL A 72 4.75 2.00 11.70
C VAL A 72 4.17 1.86 10.31
N VAL A 73 4.55 0.79 9.63
CA VAL A 73 3.98 0.42 8.34
C VAL A 73 3.46 -1.00 8.47
N GLU A 74 2.18 -1.19 8.14
CA GLU A 74 1.58 -2.52 8.17
C GLU A 74 1.11 -2.87 6.77
N GLN A 75 1.21 -4.15 6.43
CA GLN A 75 0.67 -4.66 5.18
C GLN A 75 -0.25 -5.83 5.47
N TRP A 76 -1.42 -5.80 4.83
CA TRP A 76 -2.45 -6.80 4.98
C TRP A 76 -2.85 -7.27 3.59
N SER A 77 -2.50 -8.50 3.24
CA SER A 77 -2.83 -9.10 1.94
C SER A 77 -4.02 -10.01 2.12
N PHE A 78 -5.03 -9.86 1.28
CA PHE A 78 -6.27 -10.61 1.48
C PHE A 78 -7.04 -10.78 0.18
N LYS A 79 -8.01 -11.67 0.22
CA LYS A 79 -8.97 -11.86 -0.84
C LYS A 79 -10.32 -12.09 -0.17
N GLY A 80 -11.31 -11.22 -0.49
CA GLY A 80 -12.59 -11.26 0.20
C GLY A 80 -12.41 -11.03 1.70
N MET A 81 -12.80 -12.00 2.50
CA MET A 81 -12.61 -11.96 3.95
C MET A 81 -11.41 -12.81 4.39
N GLY A 82 -10.70 -13.40 3.45
CA GLY A 82 -9.60 -14.30 3.78
C GLY A 82 -8.27 -13.57 3.84
N LEU A 83 -7.72 -13.44 5.02
CA LEU A 83 -6.39 -12.86 5.22
C LEU A 83 -5.33 -13.86 4.78
N MET A 84 -4.47 -13.42 3.86
CA MET A 84 -3.45 -14.29 3.27
C MET A 84 -2.08 -14.07 3.87
N ASN A 85 -1.79 -12.83 4.26
CA ASN A 85 -0.50 -12.48 4.82
C ASN A 85 -0.63 -11.15 5.53
N ALA A 86 0.16 -10.95 6.59
CA ALA A 86 0.14 -9.69 7.30
C ALA A 86 1.42 -9.52 8.10
N GLY A 87 1.84 -8.28 8.25
CA GLY A 87 3.02 -7.97 9.04
C GLY A 87 3.20 -6.48 9.17
N SER A 88 4.18 -6.11 9.97
CA SER A 88 4.49 -4.70 10.20
C SER A 88 5.99 -4.47 10.21
N ALA A 89 6.37 -3.22 9.98
CA ALA A 89 7.73 -2.75 10.20
C ALA A 89 7.63 -1.45 10.99
N THR A 90 8.44 -1.35 12.02
CA THR A 90 8.53 -0.15 12.84
C THR A 90 9.89 0.49 12.61
N PHE A 91 9.88 1.76 12.19
CA PHE A 91 11.09 2.52 11.93
C PHE A 91 11.31 3.48 13.07
N GLN A 92 12.44 3.36 13.72
CA GLN A 92 12.76 4.16 14.89
C GLN A 92 13.56 5.38 14.51
N ARG A 93 13.54 6.37 15.38
CA ARG A 93 14.20 7.63 15.12
C ARG A 93 15.70 7.50 14.91
N ASP A 94 16.33 6.52 15.56
CA ASP A 94 17.76 6.30 15.45
C ASP A 94 18.16 5.60 14.14
N GLY A 95 17.20 5.35 13.24
CA GLY A 95 17.46 4.71 11.97
C GLY A 95 17.33 3.20 11.98
N THR A 96 17.09 2.59 13.13
CA THR A 96 16.87 1.15 13.18
C THR A 96 15.43 0.83 12.81
N SER A 97 15.22 -0.40 12.37
CA SER A 97 13.87 -0.87 12.04
C SER A 97 13.70 -2.28 12.60
N LYS A 98 12.43 -2.63 12.81
CA LYS A 98 12.05 -3.93 13.33
C LYS A 98 10.85 -4.41 12.56
N ALA A 99 10.95 -5.60 12.00
CA ALA A 99 9.85 -6.20 11.24
C ALA A 99 9.24 -7.33 12.04
N GLU A 100 7.93 -7.50 11.89
CA GLU A 100 7.19 -8.55 12.55
C GLU A 100 6.19 -9.14 11.59
N LYS A 101 6.14 -10.47 11.52
CA LYS A 101 5.13 -11.18 10.74
C LYS A 101 4.01 -11.60 11.70
N PHE A 102 2.78 -11.25 11.34
CA PHE A 102 1.64 -11.55 12.20
C PHE A 102 1.20 -12.99 12.06
N ASN A 103 0.77 -13.57 13.16
CA ASN A 103 0.16 -14.89 13.16
C ASN A 103 -1.28 -14.77 12.68
N LEU A 104 -1.57 -15.29 11.50
CA LEU A 104 -2.88 -15.14 10.88
C LEU A 104 -3.99 -15.86 11.63
N HIS A 105 -3.65 -16.79 12.51
CA HIS A 105 -4.65 -17.52 13.30
C HIS A 105 -4.94 -16.85 14.64
N ASP A 106 -4.22 -15.79 14.96
CA ASP A 106 -4.45 -15.04 16.20
C ASP A 106 -5.74 -14.23 16.09
N ALA A 107 -6.62 -14.36 17.07
CA ALA A 107 -7.91 -13.68 17.04
C ALA A 107 -7.76 -12.16 17.01
N ASN A 108 -6.74 -11.62 17.69
CA ASN A 108 -6.50 -10.18 17.69
C ASN A 108 -6.04 -9.71 16.31
N VAL A 109 -5.22 -10.50 15.63
CA VAL A 109 -4.78 -10.19 14.28
C VAL A 109 -5.97 -10.15 13.33
N GLN A 110 -6.85 -11.14 13.42
CA GLN A 110 -8.06 -11.18 12.59
C GLN A 110 -8.98 -9.99 12.89
N LYS A 111 -9.11 -9.63 14.16
CA LYS A 111 -9.93 -8.49 14.55
C LYS A 111 -9.35 -7.18 14.01
N ASN A 112 -8.03 -7.02 14.10
CA ASN A 112 -7.37 -5.82 13.59
C ASN A 112 -7.52 -5.71 12.08
N PHE A 113 -7.43 -6.83 11.37
CA PHE A 113 -7.66 -6.86 9.94
C PHE A 113 -9.06 -6.36 9.60
N VAL A 114 -10.08 -6.87 10.27
CA VAL A 114 -11.46 -6.46 10.03
C VAL A 114 -11.62 -4.97 10.33
N THR A 115 -11.02 -4.49 11.41
CA THR A 115 -11.09 -3.08 11.79
C THR A 115 -10.51 -2.19 10.69
N VAL A 116 -9.32 -2.52 10.19
CA VAL A 116 -8.70 -1.72 9.13
C VAL A 116 -9.53 -1.81 7.85
N ARG A 117 -9.96 -3.02 7.49
CA ARG A 117 -10.76 -3.27 6.30
C ARG A 117 -12.05 -2.46 6.30
N ASP A 118 -12.70 -2.35 7.46
CA ASP A 118 -14.00 -1.68 7.58
C ASP A 118 -13.93 -0.17 7.39
N HIS A 119 -12.74 0.40 7.31
CA HIS A 119 -12.59 1.82 7.00
C HIS A 119 -12.73 2.10 5.50
N PHE A 120 -12.76 1.08 4.66
CA PHE A 120 -12.88 1.25 3.23
C PHE A 120 -14.34 1.08 2.79
N ALA A 121 -14.69 1.74 1.69
CA ALA A 121 -16.03 1.66 1.14
C ALA A 121 -16.32 0.24 0.63
N LYS A 122 -17.58 -0.17 0.76
CA LYS A 122 -18.02 -1.48 0.29
C LYS A 122 -17.71 -1.69 -1.18
N GLU A 123 -17.92 -0.65 -2.00
CA GLU A 123 -17.69 -0.74 -3.43
C GLU A 123 -16.23 -1.05 -3.77
N ALA A 124 -15.31 -0.46 -2.99
CA ALA A 124 -13.90 -0.74 -3.20
C ALA A 124 -13.57 -2.16 -2.75
N LEU A 125 -14.07 -2.56 -1.59
CA LEU A 125 -13.82 -3.89 -1.03
C LEU A 125 -14.41 -5.00 -1.91
N ASP A 126 -15.54 -4.73 -2.57
CA ASP A 126 -16.16 -5.72 -3.45
C ASP A 126 -15.25 -6.11 -4.61
N GLN A 127 -14.30 -5.27 -4.96
CA GLN A 127 -13.34 -5.59 -6.01
C GLN A 127 -12.24 -6.53 -5.54
N CYS A 128 -12.22 -6.85 -4.27
CA CYS A 128 -11.21 -7.72 -3.67
C CYS A 128 -11.69 -9.15 -3.46
N ASN A 129 -12.83 -9.50 -4.01
CA ASN A 129 -13.39 -10.85 -3.87
C ASN A 129 -12.79 -11.84 -4.86
#